data_e783b2cac4b1200410e32d0b9b600614
#
_entry.id   e783b2cac4b1200410e32d0b9b600614
#
_cell.length_a   1.000
_cell.length_b   1.000
_cell.length_c   1.000
_cell.angle_alpha   90.00
_cell.angle_beta   90.00
_cell.angle_gamma   90.00
#
_symmetry.space_group_name_H-M   'P 1'
#
loop_
_entity.id
_entity.type
_entity.pdbx_description
1 polymer ?
#
loop_
_entity_poly.entity_id
_entity_poly.type
_entity_poly.pdbx_seq_one_letter_code
_entity_poly.pdbx_strand_id
1 'polypeptide(L)'
;MRYLSSFKTSLKISRYLFRALGIMLWAMGALLTMFYLINIFNDTKSDIRQEYSNNYTDLLGFFRQTSSTIRDLQYLAERHQEQLNLNPKMNNSFFYEGPFSLHKLSESADCELFKGQTNNYFRSFNSILYYWKDNTPALQGINQVFMVGSHSMCMINFPLRASPIDTELLKKMVYENTRNYINQRAQGKESNQYWIVPDAKGDSGILYVMSPVYASGKFIALIGIERAIRLEYFSPTKDRVISIHLLNNKNNPVLSYPEENNYRSVRDVPDVSAPYFGFDDDFSDLVAKRKLLPSSFSVVYSLPLKQILNEFKFTIFNAIILNIISAIVIFIFVWIFERKIFSPAENNASRLEEHEQFNHKIVASAPVGISILRIRDGMIILSNELAHNYFRLLSHSDKQNILSIIAEKSSNIVDVVTNNHNHLQISFVNSRYQNEDVAICVLVDISARVKMERSLQNMATAAEQANQAKSMFLATVSHELRTPLYGIIGNLELLQSLTQNEETARLLKTMDNSSSLLLKIISDILDFSKIESKQLKIDVKPFNCRQVVSFVISNYLPLIAKKDLAIYCFIEPDVPKIVNNDPVRVQQVISNLLNN
;
A
#
# COMPACT_ATOMS: atom_id res chain seq x y z
N MET A 1 43.88 31.42 -37.43
CA MET A 1 42.65 30.95 -38.15
C MET A 1 42.22 29.53 -37.79
N ARG A 2 43.01 28.47 -37.94
CA ARG A 2 42.56 27.09 -37.64
C ARG A 2 42.10 26.84 -36.17
N TYR A 3 42.74 27.44 -35.21
CA TYR A 3 42.40 27.30 -33.76
C TYR A 3 41.06 27.98 -33.40
N LEU A 4 40.74 29.13 -33.98
CA LEU A 4 39.50 29.85 -33.71
C LEU A 4 38.28 29.19 -34.35
N SER A 5 38.44 28.69 -35.57
CA SER A 5 37.35 27.91 -36.24
C SER A 5 37.06 26.59 -35.52
N SER A 6 38.12 25.92 -35.01
CA SER A 6 38.00 24.72 -34.18
C SER A 6 37.29 25.01 -32.84
N PHE A 7 37.60 26.10 -32.18
CA PHE A 7 36.97 26.53 -30.92
C PHE A 7 35.46 26.83 -31.13
N LYS A 8 35.11 27.53 -32.22
CA LYS A 8 33.72 27.86 -32.57
C LYS A 8 32.90 26.61 -32.83
N THR A 9 33.50 25.63 -33.51
CA THR A 9 32.88 24.33 -33.76
C THR A 9 32.69 23.53 -32.46
N SER A 10 33.69 23.53 -31.57
CA SER A 10 33.61 22.89 -30.26
C SER A 10 32.52 23.49 -29.36
N LEU A 11 32.38 24.82 -29.36
CA LEU A 11 31.33 25.54 -28.62
C LEU A 11 29.93 25.18 -29.14
N LYS A 12 29.75 25.11 -30.44
CA LYS A 12 28.48 24.66 -31.03
C LYS A 12 28.15 23.21 -30.64
N ILE A 13 29.12 22.32 -30.74
CA ILE A 13 28.94 20.90 -30.34
C ILE A 13 28.59 20.82 -28.84
N SER A 14 29.31 21.53 -27.98
CA SER A 14 29.03 21.55 -26.53
C SER A 14 27.64 22.09 -26.20
N ARG A 15 27.15 23.09 -26.93
CA ARG A 15 25.79 23.62 -26.81
C ARG A 15 24.74 22.56 -27.16
N TYR A 16 24.91 21.82 -28.27
CA TYR A 16 24.01 20.74 -28.66
C TYR A 16 24.05 19.60 -27.65
N LEU A 17 25.24 19.21 -27.17
CA LEU A 17 25.40 18.18 -26.15
C LEU A 17 24.72 18.57 -24.83
N PHE A 18 24.83 19.83 -24.42
CA PHE A 18 24.19 20.31 -23.19
C PHE A 18 22.66 20.29 -23.28
N ARG A 19 22.08 20.68 -24.44
CA ARG A 19 20.65 20.55 -24.68
C ARG A 19 20.20 19.08 -24.69
N ALA A 20 20.97 18.23 -25.36
CA ALA A 20 20.69 16.81 -25.40
C ALA A 20 20.76 16.17 -24.02
N LEU A 21 21.73 16.57 -23.19
CA LEU A 21 21.86 16.14 -21.81
C LEU A 21 20.64 16.55 -20.95
N GLY A 22 20.16 17.79 -21.10
CA GLY A 22 18.96 18.26 -20.41
C GLY A 22 17.73 17.44 -20.76
N ILE A 23 17.51 17.18 -22.06
CA ILE A 23 16.40 16.33 -22.53
C ILE A 23 16.56 14.90 -22.00
N MET A 24 17.77 14.34 -22.02
CA MET A 24 18.04 12.98 -21.55
C MET A 24 17.79 12.87 -20.02
N LEU A 25 18.20 13.84 -19.25
CA LEU A 25 17.94 13.88 -17.80
C LEU A 25 16.44 13.96 -17.50
N TRP A 26 15.70 14.79 -18.23
CA TRP A 26 14.25 14.85 -18.10
C TRP A 26 13.58 13.53 -18.50
N ALA A 27 13.99 12.95 -19.63
CA ALA A 27 13.45 11.66 -20.08
C ALA A 27 13.74 10.53 -19.10
N MET A 28 14.93 10.52 -18.49
CA MET A 28 15.28 9.58 -17.42
C MET A 28 14.40 9.78 -16.19
N GLY A 29 14.17 11.02 -15.77
CA GLY A 29 13.22 11.34 -14.69
C GLY A 29 11.80 10.90 -14.99
N ALA A 30 11.33 11.11 -16.22
CA ALA A 30 10.02 10.67 -16.68
C ALA A 30 9.89 9.13 -16.68
N LEU A 31 10.94 8.43 -17.12
CA LEU A 31 11.00 6.97 -17.04
C LEU A 31 10.97 6.45 -15.61
N LEU A 32 11.71 7.08 -14.70
CA LEU A 32 11.69 6.72 -13.28
C LEU A 32 10.30 6.94 -12.65
N THR A 33 9.63 8.05 -12.98
CA THR A 33 8.26 8.29 -12.51
C THR A 33 7.26 7.29 -13.10
N MET A 34 7.42 6.93 -14.37
CA MET A 34 6.62 5.88 -15.00
C MET A 34 6.84 4.52 -14.32
N PHE A 35 8.08 4.16 -14.07
CA PHE A 35 8.41 2.93 -13.34
C PHE A 35 7.84 2.93 -11.91
N TYR A 36 7.92 4.05 -11.22
CA TYR A 36 7.30 4.23 -9.91
C TYR A 36 5.79 4.02 -9.95
N LEU A 37 5.09 4.60 -10.93
CA LEU A 37 3.64 4.42 -11.10
C LEU A 37 3.27 2.97 -11.43
N ILE A 38 4.06 2.30 -12.27
CA ILE A 38 3.87 0.88 -12.58
C ILE A 38 4.03 0.02 -11.32
N ASN A 39 5.04 0.30 -10.50
CA ASN A 39 5.25 -0.45 -9.26
C ASN A 39 4.08 -0.26 -8.29
N ILE A 40 3.64 0.98 -8.07
CA ILE A 40 2.47 1.24 -7.22
C ILE A 40 1.23 0.51 -7.76
N PHE A 41 1.01 0.54 -9.06
CA PHE A 41 -0.11 -0.17 -9.67
C PHE A 41 0.00 -1.69 -9.45
N ASN A 42 1.19 -2.26 -9.61
CA ASN A 42 1.43 -3.68 -9.37
C ASN A 42 1.26 -4.06 -7.89
N ASP A 43 1.73 -3.21 -6.98
CA ASP A 43 1.54 -3.40 -5.54
C ASP A 43 0.06 -3.38 -5.18
N THR A 44 -0.70 -2.40 -5.68
CA THR A 44 -2.15 -2.35 -5.47
C THR A 44 -2.87 -3.54 -6.09
N LYS A 45 -2.45 -3.97 -7.29
CA LYS A 45 -2.99 -5.18 -7.91
C LYS A 45 -2.72 -6.42 -7.04
N SER A 46 -1.55 -6.48 -6.41
CA SER A 46 -1.18 -7.53 -5.45
C SER A 46 -2.05 -7.48 -4.20
N ASP A 47 -2.27 -6.30 -3.65
CA ASP A 47 -3.14 -6.08 -2.48
C ASP A 47 -4.57 -6.51 -2.77
N ILE A 48 -5.12 -6.10 -3.92
CA ILE A 48 -6.45 -6.52 -4.36
C ILE A 48 -6.52 -8.04 -4.52
N ARG A 49 -5.47 -8.66 -5.08
CA ARG A 49 -5.39 -10.12 -5.21
C ARG A 49 -5.42 -10.80 -3.84
N GLN A 50 -4.71 -10.25 -2.87
CA GLN A 50 -4.70 -10.76 -1.51
C GLN A 50 -6.07 -10.59 -0.85
N GLU A 51 -6.69 -9.44 -1.04
CA GLU A 51 -8.04 -9.14 -0.56
C GLU A 51 -9.07 -10.13 -1.14
N TYR A 52 -9.05 -10.35 -2.45
CA TYR A 52 -9.89 -11.36 -3.08
C TYR A 52 -9.62 -12.77 -2.54
N SER A 53 -8.36 -13.07 -2.26
CA SER A 53 -7.99 -14.37 -1.71
C SER A 53 -8.49 -14.56 -0.28
N ASN A 54 -8.47 -13.50 0.53
CA ASN A 54 -8.99 -13.52 1.90
C ASN A 54 -10.52 -13.70 1.88
N ASN A 55 -11.21 -12.87 1.10
CA ASN A 55 -12.66 -12.94 0.95
C ASN A 55 -13.11 -14.31 0.42
N TYR A 56 -12.35 -14.86 -0.54
CA TYR A 56 -12.57 -16.22 -1.03
C TYR A 56 -12.38 -17.26 0.06
N THR A 57 -11.37 -17.11 0.90
CA THR A 57 -11.08 -18.07 1.99
C THR A 57 -12.21 -18.07 3.00
N ASP A 58 -12.75 -16.92 3.34
CA ASP A 58 -13.87 -16.79 4.26
C ASP A 58 -15.15 -17.40 3.67
N LEU A 59 -15.45 -17.07 2.42
CA LEU A 59 -16.57 -17.66 1.71
C LEU A 59 -16.42 -19.19 1.55
N LEU A 60 -15.23 -19.65 1.18
CA LEU A 60 -14.91 -21.07 1.10
C LEU A 60 -15.03 -21.76 2.46
N GLY A 61 -14.63 -21.09 3.54
CA GLY A 61 -14.81 -21.51 4.92
C GLY A 61 -16.29 -21.77 5.23
N PHE A 62 -17.14 -20.81 4.86
CA PHE A 62 -18.59 -20.95 5.00
C PHE A 62 -19.14 -22.18 4.25
N PHE A 63 -18.72 -22.38 2.98
CA PHE A 63 -19.15 -23.53 2.19
C PHE A 63 -18.60 -24.85 2.73
N ARG A 64 -17.35 -24.89 3.15
CA ARG A 64 -16.73 -26.08 3.76
C ARG A 64 -17.37 -26.42 5.09
N GLN A 65 -17.63 -25.45 5.94
CA GLN A 65 -18.35 -25.65 7.19
C GLN A 65 -19.75 -26.20 6.92
N THR A 66 -20.47 -25.63 5.95
CA THR A 66 -21.79 -26.10 5.55
C THR A 66 -21.74 -27.53 5.04
N SER A 67 -20.72 -27.85 4.21
CA SER A 67 -20.50 -29.22 3.72
C SER A 67 -20.13 -30.21 4.83
N SER A 68 -19.32 -29.77 5.81
CA SER A 68 -19.01 -30.60 6.97
C SER A 68 -20.26 -30.90 7.79
N THR A 69 -21.03 -29.86 8.06
CA THR A 69 -22.28 -29.99 8.81
C THR A 69 -23.23 -30.99 8.18
N ILE A 70 -23.45 -30.92 6.87
CA ILE A 70 -24.34 -31.88 6.22
C ILE A 70 -23.77 -33.30 6.20
N ARG A 71 -22.45 -33.46 6.12
CA ARG A 71 -21.80 -34.79 6.23
C ARG A 71 -21.94 -35.37 7.62
N ASP A 72 -21.78 -34.54 8.67
CA ASP A 72 -21.96 -34.98 10.04
C ASP A 72 -23.41 -35.45 10.28
N LEU A 73 -24.38 -34.69 9.75
CA LEU A 73 -25.80 -35.08 9.77
C LEU A 73 -26.03 -36.40 9.01
N GLN A 74 -25.46 -36.53 7.82
CA GLN A 74 -25.53 -37.74 7.02
C GLN A 74 -24.96 -38.94 7.79
N TYR A 75 -23.76 -38.79 8.33
CA TYR A 75 -23.08 -39.82 9.11
C TYR A 75 -23.93 -40.27 10.32
N LEU A 76 -24.46 -39.29 11.06
CA LEU A 76 -25.33 -39.59 12.20
C LEU A 76 -26.60 -40.31 11.78
N ALA A 77 -27.21 -39.92 10.66
CA ALA A 77 -28.39 -40.59 10.11
C ALA A 77 -28.08 -42.03 9.71
N GLU A 78 -26.98 -42.26 9.02
CA GLU A 78 -26.56 -43.59 8.55
C GLU A 78 -26.22 -44.51 9.73
N ARG A 79 -25.40 -44.03 10.67
CA ARG A 79 -24.98 -44.78 11.86
C ARG A 79 -26.17 -45.15 12.75
N HIS A 80 -27.10 -44.23 12.95
CA HIS A 80 -28.27 -44.50 13.74
C HIS A 80 -29.18 -45.54 13.05
N GLN A 81 -29.30 -45.45 11.73
CA GLN A 81 -30.07 -46.39 10.94
C GLN A 81 -29.46 -47.81 10.98
N GLU A 82 -28.15 -47.94 10.95
CA GLU A 82 -27.45 -49.23 11.10
C GLU A 82 -27.63 -49.79 12.49
N GLN A 83 -27.54 -48.99 13.55
CA GLN A 83 -27.79 -49.42 14.93
C GLN A 83 -29.23 -49.91 15.13
N LEU A 84 -30.22 -49.25 14.52
CA LEU A 84 -31.63 -49.67 14.56
C LEU A 84 -31.84 -51.02 13.83
N ASN A 85 -31.12 -51.25 12.74
CA ASN A 85 -31.19 -52.52 12.02
C ASN A 85 -30.54 -53.67 12.81
N LEU A 86 -29.47 -53.39 13.57
CA LEU A 86 -28.76 -54.37 14.39
C LEU A 86 -29.45 -54.65 15.72
N ASN A 87 -30.17 -53.72 16.28
CA ASN A 87 -30.82 -53.87 17.58
C ASN A 87 -32.22 -53.18 17.64
N PRO A 88 -33.26 -53.83 17.11
CA PRO A 88 -34.59 -53.26 17.05
C PRO A 88 -35.22 -52.94 18.43
N LYS A 89 -34.66 -53.52 19.51
CA LYS A 89 -35.11 -53.31 20.89
C LYS A 89 -34.52 -52.07 21.58
N MET A 90 -33.59 -51.35 20.94
CA MET A 90 -33.00 -50.10 21.46
C MET A 90 -33.98 -48.92 21.46
N ASN A 91 -35.21 -49.19 21.74
CA ASN A 91 -36.42 -48.60 21.17
C ASN A 91 -37.06 -47.50 21.99
N ASN A 92 -36.71 -47.24 23.25
CA ASN A 92 -37.67 -46.58 24.11
C ASN A 92 -37.27 -45.33 24.86
N SER A 93 -36.12 -44.73 24.63
CA SER A 93 -35.70 -43.71 25.60
C SER A 93 -35.47 -42.28 25.09
N PHE A 94 -35.52 -41.98 23.80
CA PHE A 94 -35.20 -40.63 23.34
C PHE A 94 -36.20 -40.11 22.31
N PHE A 95 -37.33 -39.57 22.79
CA PHE A 95 -38.23 -38.75 21.99
C PHE A 95 -37.98 -37.29 22.28
N TYR A 96 -37.53 -36.54 21.27
CA TYR A 96 -37.52 -35.11 21.33
C TYR A 96 -38.91 -34.58 20.91
N GLU A 97 -39.66 -34.02 21.86
CA GLU A 97 -40.88 -33.27 21.61
C GLU A 97 -40.53 -31.85 21.16
N GLY A 98 -40.02 -31.75 19.94
CA GLY A 98 -39.68 -30.45 19.35
C GLY A 98 -40.65 -30.02 18.25
N PRO A 99 -40.65 -28.77 17.85
CA PRO A 99 -41.46 -28.29 16.74
C PRO A 99 -40.94 -28.89 15.42
N PHE A 100 -41.54 -29.94 14.95
CA PHE A 100 -41.28 -30.46 13.62
C PHE A 100 -42.56 -30.37 12.80
N SER A 101 -42.41 -30.30 11.47
CA SER A 101 -43.54 -30.30 10.53
C SER A 101 -43.35 -31.42 9.51
N LEU A 102 -44.46 -32.04 9.14
CA LEU A 102 -44.49 -33.09 8.15
C LEU A 102 -45.24 -32.58 6.90
N HIS A 103 -44.56 -32.68 5.76
CA HIS A 103 -45.09 -32.18 4.49
C HIS A 103 -45.10 -33.25 3.41
N LYS A 104 -46.22 -33.32 2.67
CA LYS A 104 -46.32 -34.10 1.44
C LYS A 104 -45.64 -33.33 0.30
N LEU A 105 -44.72 -33.99 -0.41
CA LEU A 105 -44.01 -33.39 -1.56
C LEU A 105 -44.72 -33.70 -2.89
N SER A 106 -45.61 -34.69 -2.91
CA SER A 106 -46.45 -35.02 -4.07
C SER A 106 -47.81 -35.48 -3.59
N GLU A 107 -48.81 -35.43 -4.47
CA GLU A 107 -50.16 -35.94 -4.16
C GLU A 107 -50.18 -37.45 -3.85
N SER A 108 -49.28 -38.20 -4.48
CA SER A 108 -49.07 -39.62 -4.26
C SER A 108 -48.23 -39.96 -3.03
N ALA A 109 -47.77 -38.97 -2.27
CA ALA A 109 -46.91 -39.19 -1.12
C ALA A 109 -47.71 -39.81 0.04
N ASP A 110 -47.24 -40.95 0.51
CA ASP A 110 -47.77 -41.58 1.71
C ASP A 110 -46.96 -41.18 2.94
N CYS A 111 -47.51 -40.23 3.69
CA CYS A 111 -46.89 -39.73 4.91
C CYS A 111 -47.42 -40.38 6.19
N GLU A 112 -48.37 -41.28 6.10
CA GLU A 112 -48.89 -42.01 7.27
C GLU A 112 -47.82 -42.88 7.93
N LEU A 113 -46.88 -43.40 7.13
CA LEU A 113 -45.70 -44.13 7.60
C LEU A 113 -44.81 -43.29 8.51
N PHE A 114 -44.84 -41.94 8.42
CA PHE A 114 -44.04 -41.02 9.23
C PHE A 114 -44.77 -40.57 10.51
N LYS A 115 -46.07 -40.76 10.61
CA LYS A 115 -46.85 -40.38 11.80
C LYS A 115 -46.71 -41.37 12.96
N GLY A 116 -46.23 -42.59 12.69
CA GLY A 116 -46.03 -43.61 13.72
C GLY A 116 -44.69 -43.45 14.45
N GLN A 117 -44.70 -43.50 15.78
CA GLN A 117 -43.51 -43.52 16.63
C GLN A 117 -42.58 -44.70 16.33
N THR A 118 -43.02 -45.66 15.55
CA THR A 118 -42.27 -46.85 15.16
C THR A 118 -41.47 -46.69 13.87
N ASN A 119 -41.60 -45.56 13.17
CA ASN A 119 -40.91 -45.37 11.89
C ASN A 119 -39.42 -45.04 12.10
N ASN A 120 -38.57 -45.84 11.48
CA ASN A 120 -37.10 -45.68 11.60
C ASN A 120 -36.59 -44.35 11.06
N TYR A 121 -37.21 -43.76 10.03
CA TYR A 121 -36.81 -42.44 9.49
C TYR A 121 -37.05 -41.31 10.48
N PHE A 122 -38.22 -41.28 11.10
CA PHE A 122 -38.56 -40.28 12.11
C PHE A 122 -37.63 -40.36 13.32
N ARG A 123 -37.30 -41.58 13.76
CA ARG A 123 -36.38 -41.80 14.87
C ARG A 123 -34.98 -41.36 14.55
N SER A 124 -34.49 -41.67 13.35
CA SER A 124 -33.18 -41.20 12.89
C SER A 124 -33.11 -39.68 12.90
N PHE A 125 -34.13 -39.01 12.36
CA PHE A 125 -34.21 -37.55 12.33
C PHE A 125 -34.25 -36.95 13.74
N ASN A 126 -35.07 -37.49 14.62
CA ASN A 126 -35.20 -37.03 15.99
C ASN A 126 -33.91 -37.23 16.79
N SER A 127 -33.21 -38.34 16.60
CA SER A 127 -31.90 -38.58 17.24
C SER A 127 -30.84 -37.61 16.77
N ILE A 128 -30.83 -37.26 15.49
CA ILE A 128 -29.96 -36.23 14.94
C ILE A 128 -30.22 -34.88 15.62
N LEU A 129 -31.47 -34.49 15.73
CA LEU A 129 -31.87 -33.22 16.34
C LEU A 129 -31.53 -33.16 17.81
N TYR A 130 -31.68 -34.25 18.54
CA TYR A 130 -31.30 -34.34 19.95
C TYR A 130 -29.79 -34.14 20.16
N TYR A 131 -28.98 -34.85 19.36
CA TYR A 131 -27.51 -34.68 19.39
C TYR A 131 -27.07 -33.24 19.10
N TRP A 132 -27.75 -32.59 18.15
CA TRP A 132 -27.43 -31.25 17.71
C TRP A 132 -27.94 -30.17 18.67
N LYS A 133 -28.99 -30.40 19.44
CA LYS A 133 -29.44 -29.46 20.46
C LYS A 133 -28.35 -29.18 21.50
N ASP A 134 -27.61 -30.20 21.86
CA ASP A 134 -26.53 -30.06 22.84
C ASP A 134 -25.23 -29.49 22.24
N ASN A 135 -25.09 -29.47 20.90
CA ASN A 135 -23.97 -28.94 20.16
C ASN A 135 -24.32 -27.67 19.37
N THR A 136 -25.06 -26.77 19.98
CA THR A 136 -25.56 -25.51 19.41
C THR A 136 -24.59 -24.63 18.61
N PRO A 137 -23.24 -24.59 18.84
CA PRO A 137 -22.34 -23.77 18.04
C PRO A 137 -22.29 -24.18 16.57
N ALA A 138 -22.44 -25.47 16.28
CA ALA A 138 -22.41 -25.98 14.91
C ALA A 138 -23.66 -25.63 14.10
N LEU A 139 -24.78 -25.32 14.79
CA LEU A 139 -26.05 -24.92 14.18
C LEU A 139 -26.19 -23.42 13.94
N GLN A 140 -25.21 -22.62 14.32
CA GLN A 140 -25.28 -21.17 14.09
C GLN A 140 -25.39 -20.85 12.59
N GLY A 141 -26.46 -20.15 12.24
CA GLY A 141 -26.75 -19.77 10.87
C GLY A 141 -27.54 -20.79 10.07
N ILE A 142 -27.92 -21.94 10.64
CA ILE A 142 -28.87 -22.90 10.05
C ILE A 142 -30.28 -22.48 10.44
N ASN A 143 -31.17 -22.37 9.45
CA ASN A 143 -32.56 -22.01 9.67
C ASN A 143 -33.37 -23.22 10.00
N GLN A 144 -33.15 -24.32 9.26
CA GLN A 144 -33.84 -25.59 9.47
C GLN A 144 -33.00 -26.77 8.97
N VAL A 145 -33.32 -27.94 9.52
CA VAL A 145 -32.87 -29.24 9.04
C VAL A 145 -34.10 -30.01 8.53
N PHE A 146 -33.97 -30.70 7.43
CA PHE A 146 -35.08 -31.50 6.86
C PHE A 146 -34.55 -32.84 6.34
N MET A 147 -35.46 -33.81 6.30
CA MET A 147 -35.18 -35.14 5.73
C MET A 147 -36.36 -35.58 4.86
N VAL A 148 -36.02 -36.18 3.71
CA VAL A 148 -37.02 -36.67 2.74
C VAL A 148 -36.82 -38.15 2.50
N GLY A 149 -37.85 -38.94 2.71
CA GLY A 149 -37.80 -40.36 2.43
C GLY A 149 -37.78 -40.66 0.93
N SER A 150 -36.94 -41.61 0.51
CA SER A 150 -36.73 -41.96 -0.90
C SER A 150 -37.98 -42.52 -1.60
N HIS A 151 -38.81 -43.22 -0.89
CA HIS A 151 -40.03 -43.90 -1.44
C HIS A 151 -41.30 -43.16 -1.08
N SER A 152 -41.36 -42.57 0.12
CA SER A 152 -42.56 -41.93 0.63
C SER A 152 -42.79 -40.54 0.08
N MET A 153 -41.77 -39.90 -0.45
CA MET A 153 -41.78 -38.49 -0.87
C MET A 153 -42.39 -37.55 0.20
N CYS A 154 -42.16 -37.93 1.47
CA CYS A 154 -42.52 -37.12 2.63
C CYS A 154 -41.32 -36.42 3.18
N MET A 155 -41.48 -35.16 3.53
CA MET A 155 -40.47 -34.34 4.13
C MET A 155 -40.81 -34.08 5.60
N ILE A 156 -39.84 -34.33 6.47
CA ILE A 156 -39.85 -33.88 7.86
C ILE A 156 -38.91 -32.71 7.95
N ASN A 157 -39.33 -31.59 8.54
CA ASN A 157 -38.46 -30.48 8.81
C ASN A 157 -38.54 -30.05 10.26
N PHE A 158 -37.41 -29.55 10.75
CA PHE A 158 -37.22 -28.97 12.06
C PHE A 158 -36.71 -27.54 11.93
N PRO A 159 -37.55 -26.53 12.21
CA PRO A 159 -37.17 -25.15 12.17
C PRO A 159 -36.33 -24.80 13.41
N LEU A 160 -35.10 -24.25 13.20
CA LEU A 160 -34.21 -23.77 14.25
C LEU A 160 -34.42 -22.30 14.58
N ARG A 161 -35.09 -21.57 13.69
CA ARG A 161 -35.47 -20.16 13.86
C ARG A 161 -36.96 -19.97 13.61
N ALA A 162 -37.55 -19.04 14.34
CA ALA A 162 -38.97 -18.69 14.22
C ALA A 162 -39.32 -17.83 12.97
N SER A 163 -38.45 -17.79 11.95
CA SER A 163 -38.71 -17.01 10.73
C SER A 163 -39.74 -17.75 9.85
N PRO A 164 -40.69 -17.05 9.21
CA PRO A 164 -41.56 -17.64 8.24
C PRO A 164 -40.75 -18.13 7.04
N ILE A 165 -40.72 -19.45 6.88
CA ILE A 165 -40.04 -20.12 5.78
C ILE A 165 -41.05 -20.26 4.67
N ASP A 166 -40.67 -19.97 3.42
CA ASP A 166 -41.51 -20.29 2.27
C ASP A 166 -41.54 -21.83 2.08
N THR A 167 -42.45 -22.42 2.81
CA THR A 167 -42.62 -23.86 2.84
C THR A 167 -43.00 -24.44 1.46
N GLU A 168 -43.69 -23.68 0.63
CA GLU A 168 -44.07 -24.11 -0.72
C GLU A 168 -42.89 -24.12 -1.69
N LEU A 169 -42.04 -23.08 -1.63
CA LEU A 169 -40.82 -23.06 -2.40
C LEU A 169 -39.89 -24.22 -2.00
N LEU A 170 -39.71 -24.43 -0.69
CA LEU A 170 -38.91 -25.53 -0.18
C LEU A 170 -39.44 -26.88 -0.65
N LYS A 171 -40.74 -27.12 -0.52
CA LYS A 171 -41.38 -28.36 -0.99
C LYS A 171 -41.13 -28.62 -2.47
N LYS A 172 -41.34 -27.61 -3.31
CA LYS A 172 -41.12 -27.72 -4.76
C LYS A 172 -39.67 -28.08 -5.07
N MET A 173 -38.74 -27.36 -4.50
CA MET A 173 -37.31 -27.61 -4.74
C MET A 173 -36.87 -28.97 -4.24
N VAL A 174 -37.25 -29.33 -3.02
CA VAL A 174 -36.90 -30.64 -2.45
C VAL A 174 -37.48 -31.75 -3.28
N TYR A 175 -38.72 -31.61 -3.73
CA TYR A 175 -39.38 -32.61 -4.61
C TYR A 175 -38.60 -32.77 -5.93
N GLU A 176 -38.33 -31.68 -6.63
CA GLU A 176 -37.62 -31.72 -7.93
C GLU A 176 -36.24 -32.34 -7.79
N ASN A 177 -35.49 -31.95 -6.75
CA ASN A 177 -34.14 -32.45 -6.54
C ASN A 177 -34.11 -33.89 -6.04
N THR A 178 -35.06 -34.31 -5.21
CA THR A 178 -35.18 -35.71 -4.80
C THR A 178 -35.49 -36.58 -6.02
N ARG A 179 -36.40 -36.14 -6.87
CA ARG A 179 -36.75 -36.86 -8.10
C ARG A 179 -35.54 -36.91 -9.06
N ASN A 180 -34.84 -35.81 -9.23
CA ASN A 180 -33.63 -35.77 -10.06
C ASN A 180 -32.54 -36.69 -9.52
N TYR A 181 -32.35 -36.73 -8.21
CA TYR A 181 -31.38 -37.65 -7.57
C TYR A 181 -31.74 -39.12 -7.85
N ILE A 182 -32.99 -39.49 -7.64
CA ILE A 182 -33.47 -40.87 -7.90
C ILE A 182 -33.20 -41.23 -9.38
N ASN A 183 -33.52 -40.35 -10.31
CA ASN A 183 -33.27 -40.54 -11.74
C ASN A 183 -31.79 -40.64 -12.09
N GLN A 184 -30.93 -39.76 -11.54
CA GLN A 184 -29.49 -39.79 -11.76
C GLN A 184 -28.84 -41.06 -11.21
N ARG A 185 -29.27 -41.50 -10.05
CA ARG A 185 -28.86 -42.78 -9.47
C ARG A 185 -29.20 -43.95 -10.37
N ALA A 186 -30.38 -43.98 -10.91
CA ALA A 186 -30.78 -45.02 -11.87
C ALA A 186 -29.88 -45.05 -13.12
N GLN A 187 -29.18 -43.93 -13.42
CA GLN A 187 -28.21 -43.77 -14.51
C GLN A 187 -26.72 -43.95 -14.08
N GLY A 188 -26.47 -44.27 -12.80
CA GLY A 188 -25.12 -44.41 -12.27
C GLY A 188 -24.35 -43.09 -12.12
N LYS A 189 -25.03 -41.94 -12.14
CA LYS A 189 -24.47 -40.59 -11.99
C LYS A 189 -24.83 -40.02 -10.63
N GLU A 190 -24.27 -40.57 -9.56
CA GLU A 190 -24.57 -40.11 -8.21
C GLU A 190 -23.69 -38.90 -7.82
N SER A 191 -24.30 -37.87 -7.20
CA SER A 191 -23.61 -36.80 -6.53
C SER A 191 -23.68 -36.98 -5.02
N ASN A 192 -22.56 -36.76 -4.32
CA ASN A 192 -22.53 -36.91 -2.86
C ASN A 192 -23.23 -35.77 -2.13
N GLN A 193 -23.38 -34.62 -2.76
CA GLN A 193 -24.07 -33.47 -2.20
C GLN A 193 -24.72 -32.63 -3.30
N TYR A 194 -25.89 -32.10 -3.01
CA TYR A 194 -26.67 -31.20 -3.86
C TYR A 194 -26.71 -29.82 -3.23
N TRP A 195 -26.31 -28.82 -4.00
CA TRP A 195 -26.23 -27.43 -3.58
C TRP A 195 -27.18 -26.60 -4.43
N ILE A 196 -28.11 -25.91 -3.80
CA ILE A 196 -29.16 -25.16 -4.49
C ILE A 196 -29.31 -23.81 -3.81
N VAL A 197 -29.28 -22.76 -4.62
CA VAL A 197 -29.77 -21.45 -4.25
C VAL A 197 -30.98 -21.19 -5.11
N PRO A 198 -32.18 -21.07 -4.54
CA PRO A 198 -33.36 -20.69 -5.32
C PRO A 198 -33.14 -19.30 -5.92
N ASP A 199 -33.94 -18.94 -6.92
CA ASP A 199 -33.93 -17.64 -7.55
C ASP A 199 -33.98 -16.55 -6.48
N ALA A 200 -32.81 -16.11 -6.05
CA ALA A 200 -32.62 -15.05 -5.08
C ALA A 200 -32.42 -13.76 -5.85
N LYS A 201 -33.13 -12.73 -5.44
CA LYS A 201 -32.85 -11.37 -5.92
C LYS A 201 -32.00 -10.68 -4.88
N GLY A 202 -30.84 -10.17 -5.32
CA GLY A 202 -29.99 -9.33 -4.46
C GLY A 202 -28.77 -10.03 -3.86
N ASP A 203 -28.32 -9.52 -2.72
CA ASP A 203 -27.09 -9.88 -2.02
C ASP A 203 -27.27 -11.01 -1.01
N SER A 204 -28.51 -11.34 -0.69
CA SER A 204 -28.88 -12.32 0.33
C SER A 204 -29.79 -13.40 -0.25
N GLY A 205 -29.58 -14.60 0.21
CA GLY A 205 -30.36 -15.76 -0.25
C GLY A 205 -30.37 -16.87 0.77
N ILE A 206 -31.06 -17.92 0.39
CA ILE A 206 -31.15 -19.14 1.16
C ILE A 206 -30.40 -20.23 0.39
N LEU A 207 -29.47 -20.87 1.05
CA LEU A 207 -28.72 -22.01 0.55
C LEU A 207 -29.30 -23.28 1.08
N TYR A 208 -29.67 -24.17 0.18
CA TYR A 208 -30.06 -25.53 0.52
C TYR A 208 -28.96 -26.50 0.15
N VAL A 209 -28.57 -27.33 1.10
CA VAL A 209 -27.59 -28.39 0.88
C VAL A 209 -28.20 -29.72 1.30
N MET A 210 -28.16 -30.68 0.41
CA MET A 210 -28.72 -32.01 0.64
C MET A 210 -27.67 -33.08 0.41
N SER A 211 -27.73 -34.15 1.20
CA SER A 211 -26.86 -35.31 1.08
C SER A 211 -27.71 -36.62 1.13
N PRO A 212 -27.39 -37.62 0.32
CA PRO A 212 -28.06 -38.89 0.37
C PRO A 212 -27.69 -39.68 1.61
N VAL A 213 -28.67 -40.35 2.22
CA VAL A 213 -28.51 -41.23 3.38
C VAL A 213 -28.71 -42.68 2.93
N TYR A 214 -27.78 -43.53 3.32
CA TYR A 214 -27.80 -44.96 2.98
C TYR A 214 -27.95 -45.82 4.23
N ALA A 215 -28.64 -46.95 4.10
CA ALA A 215 -28.64 -48.00 5.09
C ALA A 215 -28.39 -49.34 4.37
N SER A 216 -27.37 -50.06 4.83
CA SER A 216 -26.94 -51.32 4.21
C SER A 216 -26.75 -51.23 2.68
N GLY A 217 -26.16 -50.12 2.23
CA GLY A 217 -25.90 -49.83 0.81
C GLY A 217 -27.16 -49.43 -0.01
N LYS A 218 -28.33 -49.34 0.61
CA LYS A 218 -29.56 -48.88 -0.05
C LYS A 218 -29.82 -47.40 0.28
N PHE A 219 -30.18 -46.63 -0.75
CA PHE A 219 -30.62 -45.25 -0.57
C PHE A 219 -31.97 -45.21 0.15
N ILE A 220 -32.03 -44.50 1.27
CA ILE A 220 -33.23 -44.45 2.10
C ILE A 220 -33.85 -43.05 2.18
N ALA A 221 -33.04 -42.02 2.20
CA ALA A 221 -33.50 -40.66 2.37
C ALA A 221 -32.50 -39.64 1.82
N LEU A 222 -32.95 -38.40 1.60
CA LEU A 222 -32.11 -37.23 1.50
C LEU A 222 -32.23 -36.44 2.81
N ILE A 223 -31.08 -36.08 3.40
CA ILE A 223 -31.02 -35.13 4.52
C ILE A 223 -30.56 -33.80 4.00
N GLY A 224 -31.12 -32.71 4.48
CA GLY A 224 -30.78 -31.36 4.03
C GLY A 224 -30.80 -30.34 5.14
N ILE A 225 -30.10 -29.28 4.89
CA ILE A 225 -30.07 -28.06 5.73
C ILE A 225 -30.40 -26.84 4.88
N GLU A 226 -31.06 -25.90 5.51
CA GLU A 226 -31.29 -24.56 5.00
C GLU A 226 -30.41 -23.58 5.77
N ARG A 227 -29.64 -22.81 5.06
CA ARG A 227 -28.73 -21.82 5.66
C ARG A 227 -28.83 -20.50 4.93
N ALA A 228 -28.98 -19.40 5.69
CA ALA A 228 -28.95 -18.07 5.11
C ALA A 228 -27.51 -17.69 4.70
N ILE A 229 -27.40 -17.07 3.54
CA ILE A 229 -26.15 -16.50 3.04
C ILE A 229 -26.39 -15.03 2.68
N ARG A 230 -25.47 -14.17 3.10
CA ARG A 230 -25.40 -12.77 2.68
C ARG A 230 -24.01 -12.49 2.17
N LEU A 231 -23.90 -12.10 0.90
CA LEU A 231 -22.61 -11.84 0.27
C LEU A 231 -21.91 -10.61 0.86
N GLU A 232 -22.67 -9.67 1.41
CA GLU A 232 -22.17 -8.50 2.12
C GLU A 232 -21.13 -8.86 3.19
N TYR A 233 -21.33 -9.95 3.93
CA TYR A 233 -20.42 -10.38 4.98
C TYR A 233 -19.05 -10.85 4.49
N PHE A 234 -18.94 -11.14 3.20
CA PHE A 234 -17.72 -11.57 2.53
C PHE A 234 -17.06 -10.45 1.70
N SER A 235 -17.53 -9.21 1.88
CA SER A 235 -16.94 -7.99 1.33
C SER A 235 -16.59 -7.01 2.46
N PRO A 236 -15.54 -7.28 3.23
CA PRO A 236 -15.29 -6.59 4.51
C PRO A 236 -14.76 -5.16 4.38
N THR A 237 -14.34 -4.71 3.21
CA THR A 237 -13.70 -3.40 3.08
C THR A 237 -14.71 -2.30 2.76
N LYS A 238 -14.74 -1.28 3.62
CA LYS A 238 -15.53 -0.06 3.39
C LYS A 238 -14.93 0.86 2.33
N ASP A 239 -13.65 0.68 2.02
CA ASP A 239 -12.88 1.61 1.18
C ASP A 239 -13.01 1.27 -0.33
N ARG A 240 -13.26 0.01 -0.66
CA ARG A 240 -13.43 -0.47 -2.03
C ARG A 240 -14.73 -1.25 -2.16
N VAL A 241 -15.55 -0.83 -3.09
CA VAL A 241 -16.80 -1.57 -3.39
C VAL A 241 -16.46 -2.71 -4.35
N ILE A 242 -16.07 -3.85 -3.78
CA ILE A 242 -15.84 -5.08 -4.53
C ILE A 242 -17.18 -5.74 -4.80
N SER A 243 -17.47 -5.98 -6.06
CA SER A 243 -18.65 -6.75 -6.44
C SER A 243 -18.37 -8.24 -6.32
N ILE A 244 -19.31 -8.96 -5.71
CA ILE A 244 -19.24 -10.40 -5.51
C ILE A 244 -20.42 -11.04 -6.21
N HIS A 245 -20.16 -12.00 -7.09
CA HIS A 245 -21.18 -12.75 -7.79
C HIS A 245 -20.99 -14.24 -7.52
N LEU A 246 -22.02 -14.87 -6.99
CA LEU A 246 -22.07 -16.32 -6.85
C LEU A 246 -22.72 -16.89 -8.12
N LEU A 247 -22.00 -17.75 -8.83
CA LEU A 247 -22.44 -18.34 -10.09
C LEU A 247 -22.80 -19.82 -9.91
N ASN A 248 -23.82 -20.27 -10.63
CA ASN A 248 -24.14 -21.68 -10.74
C ASN A 248 -23.25 -22.40 -11.79
N ASN A 249 -23.47 -23.69 -11.99
CA ASN A 249 -22.72 -24.51 -12.97
C ASN A 249 -22.85 -24.05 -14.43
N LYS A 250 -23.85 -23.22 -14.74
CA LYS A 250 -24.09 -22.67 -16.08
C LYS A 250 -23.48 -21.26 -16.20
N ASN A 251 -22.65 -20.84 -15.24
CA ASN A 251 -22.10 -19.49 -15.13
C ASN A 251 -23.18 -18.37 -15.02
N ASN A 252 -24.39 -18.70 -14.61
CA ASN A 252 -25.42 -17.71 -14.33
C ASN A 252 -25.30 -17.22 -12.88
N PRO A 253 -25.41 -15.92 -12.63
CA PRO A 253 -25.40 -15.38 -11.27
C PRO A 253 -26.66 -15.80 -10.52
N VAL A 254 -26.47 -16.27 -9.30
CA VAL A 254 -27.53 -16.66 -8.36
C VAL A 254 -27.68 -15.65 -7.25
N LEU A 255 -26.58 -15.08 -6.81
CA LEU A 255 -26.51 -14.00 -5.83
C LEU A 255 -25.48 -12.96 -6.27
N SER A 256 -25.72 -11.70 -5.98
CA SER A 256 -24.82 -10.61 -6.34
C SER A 256 -24.82 -9.53 -5.29
N TYR A 257 -23.64 -9.01 -4.98
CA TYR A 257 -23.43 -7.87 -4.11
C TYR A 257 -22.45 -6.89 -4.75
N PRO A 258 -22.74 -5.59 -4.78
CA PRO A 258 -24.04 -4.96 -4.55
C PRO A 258 -25.06 -5.29 -5.65
N GLU A 259 -26.35 -5.13 -5.34
CA GLU A 259 -27.45 -5.58 -6.19
C GLU A 259 -27.51 -4.90 -7.57
N GLU A 260 -27.03 -3.66 -7.67
CA GLU A 260 -27.16 -2.83 -8.87
C GLU A 260 -26.04 -3.01 -9.92
N ASN A 261 -25.05 -3.82 -9.68
CA ASN A 261 -23.91 -3.91 -10.60
C ASN A 261 -24.19 -4.76 -11.84
N ASN A 262 -23.93 -4.13 -13.00
CA ASN A 262 -24.06 -4.72 -14.33
C ASN A 262 -23.29 -6.04 -14.44
N TYR A 263 -24.01 -7.12 -14.65
CA TYR A 263 -23.50 -8.48 -14.90
C TYR A 263 -22.66 -8.63 -16.19
N ARG A 264 -22.38 -7.54 -16.92
CA ARG A 264 -21.65 -7.61 -18.20
C ARG A 264 -20.24 -8.17 -18.05
N SER A 265 -19.52 -7.73 -17.03
CA SER A 265 -18.15 -8.20 -16.75
C SER A 265 -18.05 -9.67 -16.35
N VAL A 266 -19.15 -10.27 -15.89
CA VAL A 266 -19.16 -11.67 -15.42
C VAL A 266 -19.30 -12.68 -16.56
N ARG A 267 -19.92 -12.29 -17.70
CA ARG A 267 -20.12 -13.18 -18.86
C ARG A 267 -18.85 -13.42 -19.65
N ASP A 268 -17.96 -12.43 -19.67
CA ASP A 268 -16.77 -12.41 -20.52
C ASP A 268 -15.52 -12.91 -19.79
N VAL A 269 -15.70 -13.46 -18.57
CA VAL A 269 -14.60 -14.11 -17.84
C VAL A 269 -14.38 -15.51 -18.43
N PRO A 270 -13.17 -15.85 -18.88
CA PRO A 270 -12.86 -17.15 -19.46
C PRO A 270 -13.36 -18.31 -18.59
N ASP A 271 -14.00 -19.28 -19.21
CA ASP A 271 -14.43 -20.50 -18.49
C ASP A 271 -13.20 -21.40 -18.25
N VAL A 272 -12.34 -20.96 -17.36
CA VAL A 272 -11.09 -21.64 -17.05
C VAL A 272 -11.35 -22.60 -15.90
N SER A 273 -10.93 -23.84 -16.06
CA SER A 273 -10.92 -24.84 -15.00
C SER A 273 -9.98 -24.47 -13.83
N ALA A 274 -9.05 -23.54 -14.06
CA ALA A 274 -8.08 -23.02 -13.09
C ALA A 274 -8.54 -21.68 -12.47
N PRO A 275 -8.03 -21.30 -11.29
CA PRO A 275 -8.29 -20.00 -10.70
C PRO A 275 -7.84 -18.87 -11.64
N TYR A 276 -8.72 -17.96 -11.97
CA TYR A 276 -8.44 -16.80 -12.82
C TYR A 276 -8.26 -15.56 -11.96
N PHE A 277 -7.27 -14.73 -12.32
CA PHE A 277 -7.10 -13.38 -11.81
C PHE A 277 -6.49 -12.50 -12.90
N GLY A 278 -7.23 -11.54 -13.39
CA GLY A 278 -6.83 -10.65 -14.47
C GLY A 278 -7.92 -9.63 -14.78
N PHE A 279 -7.70 -8.86 -15.83
CA PHE A 279 -8.75 -8.00 -16.38
C PHE A 279 -9.72 -8.83 -17.22
N ASP A 280 -10.97 -8.37 -17.28
CA ASP A 280 -11.95 -8.86 -18.23
C ASP A 280 -11.52 -8.52 -19.68
N ASP A 281 -12.24 -9.07 -20.68
CA ASP A 281 -11.87 -8.89 -22.09
C ASP A 281 -11.95 -7.42 -22.54
N ASP A 282 -12.78 -6.60 -21.91
CA ASP A 282 -12.93 -5.16 -22.18
C ASP A 282 -11.98 -4.28 -21.36
N PHE A 283 -11.14 -4.85 -20.50
CA PHE A 283 -10.29 -4.13 -19.55
C PHE A 283 -11.05 -3.17 -18.63
N SER A 284 -12.34 -3.40 -18.42
CA SER A 284 -13.18 -2.56 -17.59
C SER A 284 -13.05 -2.86 -16.10
N ASP A 285 -12.90 -4.14 -15.77
CA ASP A 285 -12.87 -4.64 -14.39
C ASP A 285 -11.66 -5.56 -14.14
N LEU A 286 -11.10 -5.47 -12.94
CA LEU A 286 -10.17 -6.46 -12.43
C LEU A 286 -10.98 -7.59 -11.77
N VAL A 287 -10.87 -8.80 -12.31
CA VAL A 287 -11.74 -9.92 -11.98
C VAL A 287 -10.95 -11.09 -11.40
N ALA A 288 -11.53 -11.77 -10.41
CA ALA A 288 -11.05 -13.06 -9.93
C ALA A 288 -12.20 -14.07 -9.93
N LYS A 289 -12.00 -15.23 -10.57
CA LYS A 289 -12.95 -16.35 -10.62
C LYS A 289 -12.35 -17.58 -9.97
N ARG A 290 -13.09 -18.17 -9.03
CA ARG A 290 -12.70 -19.41 -8.35
C ARG A 290 -13.89 -20.31 -8.07
N LYS A 291 -13.67 -21.63 -8.09
CA LYS A 291 -14.68 -22.62 -7.70
C LYS A 291 -14.74 -22.77 -6.20
N LEU A 292 -15.93 -22.90 -5.64
CA LEU A 292 -16.19 -23.09 -4.21
C LEU A 292 -16.39 -24.58 -3.90
N LEU A 293 -15.30 -25.33 -3.90
CA LEU A 293 -15.37 -26.76 -3.57
C LEU A 293 -15.68 -26.99 -2.07
N PRO A 294 -16.57 -27.93 -1.70
CA PRO A 294 -17.13 -29.01 -2.53
C PRO A 294 -18.45 -28.66 -3.25
N SER A 295 -18.88 -27.41 -3.21
CA SER A 295 -20.11 -27.00 -3.88
C SER A 295 -19.96 -26.99 -5.40
N SER A 296 -21.08 -26.89 -6.09
CA SER A 296 -21.14 -26.70 -7.54
C SER A 296 -21.04 -25.23 -7.97
N PHE A 297 -20.85 -24.32 -7.03
CA PHE A 297 -20.81 -22.90 -7.28
C PHE A 297 -19.39 -22.39 -7.61
N SER A 298 -19.35 -21.28 -8.31
CA SER A 298 -18.16 -20.48 -8.50
C SER A 298 -18.41 -19.07 -7.97
N VAL A 299 -17.38 -18.41 -7.48
CA VAL A 299 -17.45 -17.02 -7.09
C VAL A 299 -16.62 -16.17 -8.04
N VAL A 300 -17.16 -15.02 -8.39
CA VAL A 300 -16.47 -13.97 -9.15
C VAL A 300 -16.45 -12.72 -8.31
N TYR A 301 -15.24 -12.20 -8.11
CA TYR A 301 -15.01 -10.88 -7.55
C TYR A 301 -14.68 -9.93 -8.70
N SER A 302 -15.25 -8.74 -8.71
CA SER A 302 -14.92 -7.72 -9.69
C SER A 302 -14.75 -6.35 -9.03
N LEU A 303 -13.78 -5.60 -9.52
CA LEU A 303 -13.50 -4.23 -9.11
C LEU A 303 -13.29 -3.38 -10.36
N PRO A 304 -14.10 -2.34 -10.59
CA PRO A 304 -13.97 -1.48 -11.75
C PRO A 304 -12.60 -0.79 -11.80
N LEU A 305 -11.94 -0.85 -12.97
CA LEU A 305 -10.65 -0.17 -13.19
C LEU A 305 -10.74 1.32 -12.87
N LYS A 306 -11.89 1.94 -13.15
CA LYS A 306 -12.15 3.34 -12.79
C LYS A 306 -11.99 3.59 -11.30
N GLN A 307 -12.38 2.65 -10.43
CA GLN A 307 -12.24 2.79 -8.99
C GLN A 307 -10.76 2.67 -8.58
N ILE A 308 -10.04 1.72 -9.17
CA ILE A 308 -8.60 1.57 -8.99
C ILE A 308 -7.87 2.86 -9.42
N LEU A 309 -8.19 3.40 -10.60
CA LEU A 309 -7.58 4.63 -11.10
C LEU A 309 -7.93 5.86 -10.24
N ASN A 310 -9.09 5.89 -9.63
CA ASN A 310 -9.45 6.97 -8.70
C ASN A 310 -8.57 6.98 -7.44
N GLU A 311 -8.13 5.84 -6.96
CA GLU A 311 -7.19 5.76 -5.84
C GLU A 311 -5.84 6.40 -6.19
N PHE A 312 -5.40 6.26 -7.45
CA PHE A 312 -4.16 6.84 -7.94
C PHE A 312 -4.28 8.25 -8.50
N LYS A 313 -5.49 8.79 -8.57
CA LYS A 313 -5.75 10.09 -9.19
C LYS A 313 -4.79 11.17 -8.71
N PHE A 314 -4.60 11.29 -7.40
CA PHE A 314 -3.69 12.27 -6.82
C PHE A 314 -2.23 11.93 -7.09
N THR A 315 -1.86 10.65 -7.03
CA THR A 315 -0.49 10.21 -7.31
C THR A 315 -0.11 10.45 -8.77
N ILE A 316 -1.01 10.11 -9.70
CA ILE A 316 -0.83 10.38 -11.12
C ILE A 316 -0.75 11.88 -11.38
N PHE A 317 -1.67 12.66 -10.79
CA PHE A 317 -1.68 14.11 -10.92
C PHE A 317 -0.39 14.74 -10.41
N ASN A 318 0.06 14.33 -9.23
CA ASN A 318 1.33 14.81 -8.65
C ASN A 318 2.54 14.39 -9.51
N ALA A 319 2.54 13.17 -10.05
CA ALA A 319 3.60 12.71 -10.93
C ALA A 319 3.65 13.53 -12.24
N ILE A 320 2.50 13.86 -12.82
CA ILE A 320 2.40 14.72 -14.01
C ILE A 320 2.92 16.13 -13.67
N ILE A 321 2.46 16.71 -12.56
CA ILE A 321 2.91 18.04 -12.11
C ILE A 321 4.41 18.04 -11.89
N LEU A 322 4.94 17.04 -11.20
CA LEU A 322 6.37 16.92 -10.94
C LEU A 322 7.18 16.86 -12.24
N ASN A 323 6.72 16.10 -13.23
CA ASN A 323 7.35 16.02 -14.55
C ASN A 323 7.29 17.35 -15.30
N ILE A 324 6.15 18.06 -15.23
CA ILE A 324 6.01 19.39 -15.82
C ILE A 324 6.95 20.39 -15.13
N ILE A 325 6.99 20.40 -13.80
CA ILE A 325 7.86 21.29 -13.04
C ILE A 325 9.34 20.98 -13.37
N SER A 326 9.71 19.69 -13.39
CA SER A 326 11.07 19.28 -13.74
C SER A 326 11.46 19.71 -15.17
N ALA A 327 10.55 19.58 -16.12
CA ALA A 327 10.75 20.05 -17.50
C ALA A 327 10.97 21.56 -17.54
N ILE A 328 10.14 22.33 -16.83
CA ILE A 328 10.26 23.78 -16.73
C ILE A 328 11.59 24.18 -16.09
N VAL A 329 11.96 23.55 -14.97
CA VAL A 329 13.22 23.82 -14.28
C VAL A 329 14.43 23.53 -15.19
N ILE A 330 14.45 22.38 -15.84
CA ILE A 330 15.52 22.00 -16.77
C ILE A 330 15.55 22.98 -17.96
N PHE A 331 14.39 23.32 -18.51
CA PHE A 331 14.31 24.28 -19.63
C PHE A 331 14.85 25.66 -19.21
N ILE A 332 14.44 26.16 -18.03
CA ILE A 332 14.93 27.44 -17.48
C ILE A 332 16.43 27.36 -17.25
N PHE A 333 16.92 26.25 -16.69
CA PHE A 333 18.35 26.05 -16.44
C PHE A 333 19.15 26.04 -17.73
N VAL A 334 18.70 25.28 -18.73
CA VAL A 334 19.33 25.23 -20.07
C VAL A 334 19.30 26.62 -20.71
N TRP A 335 18.16 27.33 -20.64
CA TRP A 335 18.01 28.68 -21.20
C TRP A 335 18.92 29.70 -20.52
N ILE A 336 19.01 29.68 -19.16
CA ILE A 336 19.92 30.57 -18.42
C ILE A 336 21.38 30.29 -18.80
N PHE A 337 21.74 28.99 -18.83
CA PHE A 337 23.08 28.56 -19.15
C PHE A 337 23.45 28.92 -20.59
N GLU A 338 22.53 28.71 -21.51
CA GLU A 338 22.70 29.11 -22.91
C GLU A 338 22.91 30.63 -23.04
N ARG A 339 22.05 31.41 -22.36
CA ARG A 339 22.06 32.86 -22.47
C ARG A 339 23.25 33.49 -21.73
N LYS A 340 23.66 32.90 -20.58
CA LYS A 340 24.74 33.47 -19.75
C LYS A 340 26.14 32.96 -20.11
N ILE A 341 26.26 31.78 -20.70
CA ILE A 341 27.56 31.14 -20.95
C ILE A 341 27.83 30.98 -22.44
N PHE A 342 26.97 30.29 -23.17
CA PHE A 342 27.23 29.97 -24.56
C PHE A 342 27.04 31.16 -25.52
N SER A 343 26.01 31.97 -25.33
CA SER A 343 25.74 33.11 -26.21
C SER A 343 26.83 34.19 -26.11
N PRO A 344 27.29 34.58 -24.90
CA PRO A 344 28.44 35.50 -24.78
C PRO A 344 29.73 34.90 -25.33
N ALA A 345 29.98 33.61 -25.11
CA ALA A 345 31.17 32.93 -25.62
C ALA A 345 31.20 32.87 -27.16
N GLU A 346 30.06 32.57 -27.79
CA GLU A 346 29.94 32.54 -29.27
C GLU A 346 30.08 33.92 -29.86
N ASN A 347 29.48 34.95 -29.24
CA ASN A 347 29.64 36.34 -29.67
C ASN A 347 31.08 36.85 -29.54
N ASN A 348 31.78 36.45 -28.45
CA ASN A 348 33.16 36.81 -28.24
C ASN A 348 34.09 36.11 -29.22
N ALA A 349 33.80 34.81 -29.54
CA ALA A 349 34.55 34.08 -30.56
C ALA A 349 34.34 34.68 -31.99
N SER A 350 33.11 35.13 -32.30
CA SER A 350 32.82 35.79 -33.57
C SER A 350 33.53 37.17 -33.70
N ARG A 351 33.55 37.91 -32.61
CA ARG A 351 34.28 39.21 -32.57
C ARG A 351 35.80 39.03 -32.68
N LEU A 352 36.34 37.94 -32.15
CA LEU A 352 37.77 37.64 -32.33
C LEU A 352 38.14 37.35 -33.78
N GLU A 353 37.23 36.71 -34.52
CA GLU A 353 37.41 36.41 -35.97
C GLU A 353 37.41 37.70 -36.82
N GLU A 354 36.61 38.70 -36.43
CA GLU A 354 36.55 40.01 -37.11
C GLU A 354 37.76 40.91 -36.75
N HIS A 355 38.46 40.56 -35.69
CA HIS A 355 39.48 41.48 -35.12
C HIS A 355 40.92 41.00 -35.24
N GLU A 356 41.29 40.10 -36.15
CA GLU A 356 42.68 39.74 -36.42
C GLU A 356 43.55 40.97 -36.83
N GLN A 357 42.92 42.01 -37.39
CA GLN A 357 43.56 43.31 -37.65
C GLN A 357 43.71 44.22 -36.41
N PHE A 358 43.13 43.81 -35.31
CA PHE A 358 43.11 44.60 -34.06
C PHE A 358 43.90 43.99 -32.90
N ASN A 359 44.86 43.07 -33.20
CA ASN A 359 45.63 42.39 -32.10
C ASN A 359 46.17 43.35 -31.03
N HIS A 360 46.55 44.57 -31.43
CA HIS A 360 46.97 45.58 -30.47
C HIS A 360 45.80 46.14 -29.60
N LYS A 361 44.60 46.30 -30.17
CA LYS A 361 43.43 46.77 -29.41
C LYS A 361 42.82 45.68 -28.55
N ILE A 362 42.91 44.42 -28.97
CA ILE A 362 42.38 43.28 -28.20
C ILE A 362 43.13 43.10 -26.87
N VAL A 363 44.47 43.19 -26.95
CA VAL A 363 45.32 43.15 -25.74
C VAL A 363 44.98 44.32 -24.80
N ALA A 364 44.72 45.51 -25.35
CA ALA A 364 44.35 46.68 -24.57
C ALA A 364 42.93 46.58 -23.95
N SER A 365 41.98 45.88 -24.61
CA SER A 365 40.58 45.72 -24.15
C SER A 365 40.29 44.39 -23.44
N ALA A 366 41.27 43.51 -23.29
CA ALA A 366 41.10 42.25 -22.60
C ALA A 366 40.71 42.46 -21.12
N PRO A 367 39.73 41.71 -20.59
CA PRO A 367 39.31 41.83 -19.16
C PRO A 367 40.31 41.22 -18.18
N VAL A 368 41.51 40.88 -18.68
CA VAL A 368 42.65 40.38 -17.90
C VAL A 368 43.88 41.24 -18.16
N GLY A 369 44.70 41.39 -17.13
CA GLY A 369 45.99 42.06 -17.30
C GLY A 369 46.91 41.16 -18.11
N ILE A 370 47.42 41.66 -19.24
CA ILE A 370 48.40 40.93 -20.04
C ILE A 370 49.71 41.75 -20.04
N SER A 371 50.78 41.08 -19.67
CA SER A 371 52.08 41.66 -19.68
C SER A 371 53.15 40.68 -20.14
N ILE A 372 54.13 41.14 -20.86
CA ILE A 372 55.33 40.40 -21.23
C ILE A 372 56.47 40.99 -20.43
N LEU A 373 57.04 40.18 -19.57
CA LEU A 373 58.18 40.56 -18.71
C LEU A 373 59.43 39.87 -19.22
N ARG A 374 60.53 40.60 -19.27
CA ARG A 374 61.89 40.05 -19.53
C ARG A 374 62.34 39.34 -18.24
N ILE A 375 62.78 38.10 -18.34
CA ILE A 375 63.10 37.27 -17.16
C ILE A 375 64.37 37.80 -16.49
N ARG A 376 65.37 38.36 -17.25
CA ARG A 376 66.63 38.73 -16.75
C ARG A 376 66.62 39.93 -15.75
N ASP A 377 65.71 40.88 -15.98
CA ASP A 377 65.73 42.18 -15.23
C ASP A 377 64.31 42.60 -14.78
N GLY A 378 63.28 41.81 -15.11
CA GLY A 378 61.89 42.09 -14.77
C GLY A 378 61.27 43.26 -15.55
N MET A 379 61.96 43.73 -16.64
CA MET A 379 61.46 44.85 -17.45
C MET A 379 60.18 44.43 -18.22
N ILE A 380 59.15 45.27 -18.14
CA ILE A 380 57.88 45.06 -18.87
C ILE A 380 58.11 45.43 -20.34
N ILE A 381 58.01 44.45 -21.25
CA ILE A 381 58.15 44.64 -22.70
C ILE A 381 56.80 45.10 -23.29
N LEU A 382 55.71 44.50 -22.86
CA LEU A 382 54.37 44.82 -23.32
C LEU A 382 53.38 44.62 -22.16
N SER A 383 52.53 45.57 -21.97
CA SER A 383 51.43 45.41 -20.99
C SER A 383 50.22 46.17 -21.47
N ASN A 384 49.05 45.59 -21.19
CA ASN A 384 47.82 46.34 -21.31
C ASN A 384 47.57 47.21 -20.09
N GLU A 385 46.61 48.11 -20.14
CA GLU A 385 46.31 49.07 -19.09
C GLU A 385 45.94 48.36 -17.76
N LEU A 386 45.23 47.26 -17.79
CA LEU A 386 44.91 46.48 -16.61
C LEU A 386 46.12 45.84 -15.95
N ALA A 387 47.05 45.27 -16.72
CA ALA A 387 48.26 44.71 -16.17
C ALA A 387 49.14 45.85 -15.52
N HIS A 388 49.16 46.98 -16.16
CA HIS A 388 49.88 48.14 -15.58
C HIS A 388 49.26 48.55 -14.24
N ASN A 389 47.98 48.62 -14.14
CA ASN A 389 47.22 48.93 -12.92
C ASN A 389 47.46 47.90 -11.81
N TYR A 390 47.39 46.63 -12.13
CA TYR A 390 47.62 45.53 -11.17
C TYR A 390 49.08 45.56 -10.65
N PHE A 391 50.05 45.74 -11.50
CA PHE A 391 51.45 45.86 -11.06
C PHE A 391 51.70 47.04 -10.14
N ARG A 392 50.92 48.12 -10.27
CA ARG A 392 51.03 49.29 -9.34
C ARG A 392 50.45 48.96 -7.96
N LEU A 393 49.49 48.03 -7.84
CA LEU A 393 48.88 47.65 -6.58
C LEU A 393 49.68 46.57 -5.82
N LEU A 394 50.64 45.94 -6.46
CA LEU A 394 51.52 44.98 -5.83
C LEU A 394 52.64 45.69 -5.03
N SER A 395 52.90 45.14 -3.85
CA SER A 395 54.03 45.64 -3.04
C SER A 395 55.38 45.34 -3.71
N HIS A 396 56.41 46.01 -3.27
CA HIS A 396 57.78 45.78 -3.83
C HIS A 396 58.26 44.34 -3.52
N SER A 397 57.93 43.82 -2.36
CA SER A 397 58.21 42.42 -1.96
C SER A 397 57.50 41.41 -2.85
N ASP A 398 56.20 41.65 -3.21
CA ASP A 398 55.48 40.76 -4.07
C ASP A 398 56.05 40.70 -5.49
N LYS A 399 56.47 41.84 -6.02
CA LYS A 399 57.11 41.91 -7.34
C LYS A 399 58.44 41.14 -7.37
N GLN A 400 59.29 41.27 -6.32
CA GLN A 400 60.54 40.50 -6.21
C GLN A 400 60.23 38.98 -6.07
N ASN A 401 59.25 38.61 -5.29
CA ASN A 401 58.82 37.21 -5.11
C ASN A 401 58.30 36.62 -6.42
N ILE A 402 57.52 37.37 -7.18
CA ILE A 402 57.03 36.93 -8.50
C ILE A 402 58.18 36.69 -9.46
N LEU A 403 59.16 37.59 -9.49
CA LEU A 403 60.37 37.49 -10.35
C LEU A 403 61.22 36.28 -9.98
N SER A 404 61.41 36.01 -8.68
CA SER A 404 62.15 34.82 -8.22
C SER A 404 61.45 33.54 -8.63
N ILE A 405 60.13 33.48 -8.48
CA ILE A 405 59.32 32.33 -8.88
C ILE A 405 59.38 32.11 -10.40
N ILE A 406 59.33 33.18 -11.20
CA ILE A 406 59.50 33.13 -12.65
C ILE A 406 60.90 32.63 -13.05
N ALA A 407 61.92 33.09 -12.39
CA ALA A 407 63.30 32.71 -12.68
C ALA A 407 63.61 31.27 -12.25
N GLU A 408 63.18 30.88 -11.07
CA GLU A 408 63.34 29.51 -10.51
C GLU A 408 62.41 28.44 -11.14
N LYS A 409 61.43 28.84 -11.91
CA LYS A 409 60.44 27.95 -12.50
C LYS A 409 59.70 27.04 -11.47
N SER A 410 59.61 27.52 -10.23
CA SER A 410 59.05 26.73 -9.12
C SER A 410 57.51 26.60 -9.19
N SER A 411 56.82 27.50 -9.87
CA SER A 411 55.36 27.43 -10.13
C SER A 411 55.04 28.28 -11.37
N ASN A 412 53.96 27.91 -12.06
CA ASN A 412 53.44 28.68 -13.19
C ASN A 412 52.26 29.59 -12.82
N ILE A 413 51.80 29.53 -11.58
CA ILE A 413 50.67 30.29 -11.07
C ILE A 413 50.99 30.76 -9.66
N VAL A 414 50.73 32.02 -9.37
CA VAL A 414 50.89 32.62 -8.04
C VAL A 414 49.62 33.41 -7.72
N ASP A 415 49.01 33.09 -6.60
CA ASP A 415 47.89 33.86 -6.07
C ASP A 415 48.46 34.90 -5.10
N VAL A 416 48.15 36.16 -5.35
CA VAL A 416 48.65 37.31 -4.56
C VAL A 416 47.45 38.14 -4.09
N VAL A 417 47.48 38.57 -2.85
CA VAL A 417 46.48 39.50 -2.33
C VAL A 417 47.04 40.90 -2.44
N THR A 418 46.39 41.76 -3.22
CA THR A 418 46.82 43.15 -3.40
C THR A 418 46.66 44.00 -2.13
N ASN A 419 47.26 45.15 -2.07
CA ASN A 419 47.10 46.12 -0.97
C ASN A 419 45.63 46.52 -0.71
N ASN A 420 44.74 46.34 -1.70
CA ASN A 420 43.29 46.58 -1.60
C ASN A 420 42.47 45.32 -1.25
N HIS A 421 43.10 44.28 -0.75
CA HIS A 421 42.45 42.99 -0.43
C HIS A 421 41.78 42.27 -1.61
N ASN A 422 42.10 42.61 -2.85
CA ASN A 422 41.66 41.84 -4.02
C ASN A 422 42.57 40.62 -4.20
N HIS A 423 41.98 39.49 -4.56
CA HIS A 423 42.74 38.29 -4.89
C HIS A 423 43.10 38.31 -6.38
N LEU A 424 44.41 38.42 -6.67
CA LEU A 424 44.95 38.35 -8.03
C LEU A 424 45.61 37.00 -8.24
N GLN A 425 45.21 36.31 -9.29
CA GLN A 425 45.94 35.16 -9.79
C GLN A 425 46.83 35.60 -10.95
N ILE A 426 48.13 35.37 -10.81
CA ILE A 426 49.13 35.68 -11.81
C ILE A 426 49.60 34.35 -12.37
N SER A 427 49.31 34.11 -13.64
CA SER A 427 49.85 32.99 -14.38
C SER A 427 50.88 33.50 -15.38
N PHE A 428 51.96 32.79 -15.51
CA PHE A 428 53.03 33.16 -16.41
C PHE A 428 53.58 31.95 -17.17
N VAL A 429 53.94 32.21 -18.41
CA VAL A 429 54.56 31.23 -19.31
C VAL A 429 55.84 31.80 -19.85
N ASN A 430 56.92 31.09 -19.64
CA ASN A 430 58.17 31.43 -20.20
C ASN A 430 58.20 31.18 -21.71
N SER A 431 58.61 32.17 -22.50
CA SER A 431 58.63 32.09 -23.96
C SER A 431 59.85 32.85 -24.48
N ARG A 432 60.06 32.73 -25.77
CA ARG A 432 61.06 33.56 -26.46
C ARG A 432 60.33 34.57 -27.32
N TYR A 433 60.64 35.85 -27.09
CA TYR A 433 60.15 36.95 -27.89
C TYR A 433 61.31 37.78 -28.35
N GLN A 434 61.48 38.00 -29.66
CA GLN A 434 62.59 38.68 -30.24
C GLN A 434 63.95 38.14 -29.78
N ASN A 435 64.10 36.85 -29.63
CA ASN A 435 65.33 36.16 -29.17
C ASN A 435 65.69 36.35 -27.71
N GLU A 436 64.89 37.04 -26.92
CA GLU A 436 65.05 37.17 -25.47
C GLU A 436 64.15 36.22 -24.73
N ASP A 437 64.57 35.67 -23.58
CA ASP A 437 63.76 34.88 -22.71
C ASP A 437 62.80 35.78 -21.93
N VAL A 438 61.51 35.60 -22.18
CA VAL A 438 60.41 36.41 -21.62
C VAL A 438 59.41 35.57 -20.89
N ALA A 439 58.77 36.17 -19.93
CA ALA A 439 57.56 35.59 -19.30
C ALA A 439 56.33 36.37 -19.75
N ILE A 440 55.41 35.69 -20.34
CA ILE A 440 54.06 36.20 -20.62
C ILE A 440 53.26 36.06 -19.34
N CYS A 441 52.87 37.16 -18.72
CA CYS A 441 52.10 37.18 -17.48
C CYS A 441 50.67 37.55 -17.78
N VAL A 442 49.76 36.76 -17.22
CA VAL A 442 48.33 37.03 -17.22
C VAL A 442 47.88 37.23 -15.76
N LEU A 443 47.30 38.38 -15.49
CA LEU A 443 46.82 38.78 -14.17
C LEU A 443 45.28 38.74 -14.19
N VAL A 444 44.68 37.93 -13.30
CA VAL A 444 43.26 37.75 -13.20
C VAL A 444 42.77 38.08 -11.78
N ASP A 445 41.77 38.92 -11.67
CA ASP A 445 41.07 39.14 -10.40
C ASP A 445 40.09 37.97 -10.13
N ILE A 446 40.40 37.17 -9.11
CA ILE A 446 39.65 36.01 -8.71
C ILE A 446 38.80 36.24 -7.46
N SER A 447 38.64 37.48 -7.00
CA SER A 447 37.93 37.82 -5.76
C SER A 447 36.49 37.36 -5.74
N ALA A 448 35.80 37.46 -6.87
CA ALA A 448 34.42 36.98 -7.01
C ALA A 448 34.32 35.45 -6.96
N ARG A 449 35.28 34.73 -7.57
CA ARG A 449 35.37 33.27 -7.57
C ARG A 449 35.55 32.72 -6.16
N VAL A 450 36.48 33.30 -5.39
CA VAL A 450 36.72 32.88 -4.00
C VAL A 450 35.46 33.03 -3.13
N LYS A 451 34.70 34.12 -3.34
CA LYS A 451 33.43 34.32 -2.64
C LYS A 451 32.37 33.28 -3.04
N MET A 452 32.28 32.99 -4.32
CA MET A 452 31.27 32.04 -4.86
C MET A 452 31.56 30.60 -4.42
N GLU A 453 32.81 30.19 -4.44
CA GLU A 453 33.25 28.85 -4.03
C GLU A 453 32.92 28.60 -2.55
N ARG A 454 33.12 29.60 -1.69
CA ARG A 454 32.75 29.54 -0.27
C ARG A 454 31.24 29.44 -0.06
N SER A 455 30.44 30.13 -0.88
CA SER A 455 29.00 30.08 -0.82
C SER A 455 28.44 28.71 -1.26
N LEU A 456 28.99 28.15 -2.35
CA LEU A 456 28.59 26.82 -2.84
C LEU A 456 28.89 25.72 -1.83
N GLN A 457 30.01 25.80 -1.14
CA GLN A 457 30.39 24.81 -0.12
C GLN A 457 29.43 24.81 1.08
N ASN A 458 29.00 26.01 1.48
CA ASN A 458 28.02 26.15 2.57
C ASN A 458 26.62 25.59 2.17
N MET A 459 26.21 25.80 0.91
CA MET A 459 24.95 25.26 0.42
C MET A 459 24.99 23.74 0.30
N ALA A 460 26.10 23.16 -0.14
CA ALA A 460 26.23 21.70 -0.27
C ALA A 460 26.11 20.99 1.09
N THR A 461 26.78 21.54 2.12
CA THR A 461 26.70 20.99 3.49
C THR A 461 25.30 21.07 4.09
N ALA A 462 24.60 22.17 3.85
CA ALA A 462 23.22 22.33 4.33
C ALA A 462 22.24 21.32 3.65
N ALA A 463 22.43 21.11 2.34
CA ALA A 463 21.60 20.15 1.58
C ALA A 463 21.82 18.70 2.04
N GLU A 464 23.06 18.35 2.35
CA GLU A 464 23.40 16.99 2.81
C GLU A 464 22.84 16.69 4.20
N GLN A 465 22.91 17.65 5.11
CA GLN A 465 22.31 17.52 6.45
C GLN A 465 20.78 17.37 6.39
N ALA A 466 20.12 18.14 5.51
CA ALA A 466 18.67 18.02 5.32
C ALA A 466 18.26 16.64 4.76
N ASN A 467 19.05 16.09 3.86
CA ASN A 467 18.79 14.78 3.25
C ASN A 467 18.98 13.61 4.24
N GLN A 468 20.01 13.71 5.10
CA GLN A 468 20.24 12.73 6.17
C GLN A 468 19.09 12.73 7.20
N ALA A 469 18.65 13.91 7.62
CA ALA A 469 17.53 14.04 8.56
C ALA A 469 16.23 13.42 7.99
N LYS A 470 15.97 13.67 6.71
CA LYS A 470 14.81 13.09 6.00
C LYS A 470 14.88 11.56 5.91
N SER A 471 16.07 11.03 5.61
CA SER A 471 16.26 9.58 5.49
C SER A 471 16.09 8.86 6.83
N MET A 472 16.61 9.44 7.90
CA MET A 472 16.48 8.91 9.25
C MET A 472 15.01 8.90 9.72
N PHE A 473 14.27 9.97 9.40
CA PHE A 473 12.84 10.07 9.68
C PHE A 473 12.04 8.95 8.98
N LEU A 474 12.23 8.78 7.68
CA LEU A 474 11.52 7.74 6.91
C LEU A 474 11.83 6.32 7.41
N ALA A 475 13.06 6.06 7.80
CA ALA A 475 13.46 4.76 8.37
C ALA A 475 12.74 4.47 9.69
N THR A 476 12.70 5.45 10.59
CA THR A 476 12.01 5.33 11.89
C THR A 476 10.52 5.09 11.71
N VAL A 477 9.87 5.92 10.87
CA VAL A 477 8.43 5.78 10.58
C VAL A 477 8.09 4.40 10.02
N SER A 478 8.90 3.91 9.08
CA SER A 478 8.68 2.58 8.50
C SER A 478 8.75 1.46 9.53
N HIS A 479 9.66 1.56 10.48
CA HIS A 479 9.82 0.57 11.55
C HIS A 479 8.63 0.58 12.52
N GLU A 480 8.26 1.78 12.99
CA GLU A 480 7.21 1.96 13.99
C GLU A 480 5.79 1.64 13.46
N LEU A 481 5.56 1.81 12.17
CA LEU A 481 4.30 1.41 11.52
C LEU A 481 4.20 -0.11 11.29
N ARG A 482 5.33 -0.77 11.05
CA ARG A 482 5.36 -2.20 10.73
C ARG A 482 4.94 -3.08 11.90
N THR A 483 5.44 -2.78 13.08
CA THR A 483 5.23 -3.58 14.29
C THR A 483 3.74 -3.73 14.68
N PRO A 484 2.94 -2.64 14.82
CA PRO A 484 1.52 -2.78 15.15
C PRO A 484 0.72 -3.46 14.04
N LEU A 485 1.10 -3.27 12.78
CA LEU A 485 0.43 -3.90 11.65
C LEU A 485 0.58 -5.43 11.68
N TYR A 486 1.76 -5.94 11.98
CA TYR A 486 1.96 -7.38 12.16
C TYR A 486 1.19 -7.92 13.37
N GLY A 487 1.07 -7.13 14.45
CA GLY A 487 0.24 -7.49 15.59
C GLY A 487 -1.24 -7.66 15.24
N ILE A 488 -1.76 -6.77 14.41
CA ILE A 488 -3.14 -6.87 13.90
C ILE A 488 -3.32 -8.11 13.02
N ILE A 489 -2.44 -8.32 12.06
CA ILE A 489 -2.50 -9.46 11.13
C ILE A 489 -2.41 -10.79 11.87
N GLY A 490 -1.45 -10.94 12.79
CA GLY A 490 -1.29 -12.17 13.56
C GLY A 490 -2.51 -12.50 14.44
N ASN A 491 -3.15 -11.48 15.00
CA ASN A 491 -4.37 -11.68 15.79
C ASN A 491 -5.58 -12.03 14.91
N LEU A 492 -5.66 -11.49 13.70
CA LEU A 492 -6.68 -11.88 12.74
C LEU A 492 -6.56 -13.35 12.34
N GLU A 493 -5.35 -13.82 12.05
CA GLU A 493 -5.09 -15.23 11.72
C GLU A 493 -5.48 -16.15 12.89
N LEU A 494 -5.17 -15.75 14.11
CA LEU A 494 -5.53 -16.51 15.31
C LEU A 494 -7.04 -16.51 15.56
N LEU A 495 -7.74 -15.39 15.34
CA LEU A 495 -9.21 -15.31 15.48
C LEU A 495 -9.94 -16.23 14.51
N GLN A 496 -9.41 -16.43 13.33
CA GLN A 496 -9.95 -17.37 12.34
C GLN A 496 -9.85 -18.83 12.79
N SER A 497 -8.92 -19.16 13.68
CA SER A 497 -8.69 -20.51 14.18
C SER A 497 -9.42 -20.84 15.48
N LEU A 498 -10.01 -19.85 16.18
CA LEU A 498 -10.52 -19.99 17.54
C LEU A 498 -12.04 -19.85 17.61
N THR A 499 -12.67 -20.82 18.27
CA THR A 499 -14.08 -20.77 18.70
C THR A 499 -14.28 -19.75 19.82
N GLN A 500 -15.52 -19.26 20.04
CA GLN A 500 -15.94 -18.22 20.99
C GLN A 500 -15.56 -18.55 22.46
N ASN A 501 -14.37 -18.26 22.87
CA ASN A 501 -13.96 -18.37 24.26
C ASN A 501 -13.23 -17.09 24.72
N GLU A 502 -12.80 -17.09 25.95
CA GLU A 502 -12.08 -15.98 26.61
C GLU A 502 -10.81 -15.55 25.82
N GLU A 503 -10.27 -16.44 25.04
CA GLU A 503 -9.10 -16.24 24.19
C GLU A 503 -9.39 -15.35 22.99
N THR A 504 -10.60 -15.46 22.41
CA THR A 504 -11.07 -14.56 21.35
C THR A 504 -11.18 -13.12 21.85
N ALA A 505 -11.64 -12.93 23.08
CA ALA A 505 -11.68 -11.61 23.71
C ALA A 505 -10.28 -11.01 23.91
N ARG A 506 -9.28 -11.82 24.24
CA ARG A 506 -7.88 -11.38 24.34
C ARG A 506 -7.32 -10.95 23.00
N LEU A 507 -7.60 -11.71 21.95
CA LEU A 507 -7.15 -11.39 20.60
C LEU A 507 -7.76 -10.07 20.09
N LEU A 508 -9.06 -9.88 20.29
CA LEU A 508 -9.74 -8.62 19.98
C LEU A 508 -9.11 -7.44 20.72
N LYS A 509 -8.80 -7.61 22.00
CA LYS A 509 -8.14 -6.57 22.81
C LYS A 509 -6.73 -6.25 22.30
N THR A 510 -5.99 -7.25 21.84
CA THR A 510 -4.66 -7.04 21.27
C THR A 510 -4.73 -6.30 19.94
N MET A 511 -5.73 -6.59 19.11
CA MET A 511 -6.00 -5.86 17.87
C MET A 511 -6.35 -4.40 18.14
N ASP A 512 -7.20 -4.15 19.13
CA ASP A 512 -7.56 -2.79 19.54
C ASP A 512 -6.32 -2.01 20.00
N ASN A 513 -5.48 -2.62 20.83
CA ASN A 513 -4.22 -2.04 21.27
C ASN A 513 -3.27 -1.73 20.09
N SER A 514 -3.17 -2.64 19.12
CA SER A 514 -2.30 -2.47 17.95
C SER A 514 -2.80 -1.36 17.03
N SER A 515 -4.11 -1.29 16.83
CA SER A 515 -4.76 -0.22 16.06
C SER A 515 -4.59 1.14 16.75
N SER A 516 -4.77 1.18 18.05
CA SER A 516 -4.58 2.38 18.86
C SER A 516 -3.12 2.86 18.85
N LEU A 517 -2.17 1.94 18.88
CA LEU A 517 -0.75 2.26 18.75
C LEU A 517 -0.43 2.84 17.37
N LEU A 518 -0.99 2.27 16.31
CA LEU A 518 -0.81 2.79 14.95
C LEU A 518 -1.36 4.21 14.79
N LEU A 519 -2.55 4.46 15.35
CA LEU A 519 -3.13 5.82 15.37
C LEU A 519 -2.25 6.80 16.13
N LYS A 520 -1.67 6.37 17.26
CA LYS A 520 -0.72 7.18 18.02
C LYS A 520 0.52 7.52 17.17
N ILE A 521 1.12 6.54 16.51
CA ILE A 521 2.30 6.74 15.66
C ILE A 521 1.99 7.74 14.52
N ILE A 522 0.83 7.58 13.87
CA ILE A 522 0.40 8.53 12.81
C ILE A 522 0.26 9.95 13.38
N SER A 523 -0.32 10.09 14.56
CA SER A 523 -0.45 11.39 15.23
C SER A 523 0.91 12.01 15.55
N ASP A 524 1.83 11.21 16.05
CA ASP A 524 3.18 11.65 16.39
C ASP A 524 3.97 12.12 15.13
N ILE A 525 3.79 11.41 14.00
CA ILE A 525 4.35 11.81 12.71
C ILE A 525 3.78 13.16 12.24
N LEU A 526 2.46 13.33 12.36
CA LEU A 526 1.81 14.58 11.98
C LEU A 526 2.24 15.75 12.87
N ASP A 527 2.39 15.51 14.17
CA ASP A 527 2.91 16.50 15.11
C ASP A 527 4.37 16.86 14.76
N PHE A 528 5.21 15.87 14.45
CA PHE A 528 6.58 16.09 14.01
C PHE A 528 6.64 16.93 12.73
N SER A 529 5.84 16.61 11.74
CA SER A 529 5.75 17.37 10.49
C SER A 529 5.33 18.83 10.72
N LYS A 530 4.39 19.06 11.66
CA LYS A 530 3.97 20.41 12.04
C LYS A 530 5.07 21.19 12.79
N ILE A 531 5.88 20.49 13.57
CA ILE A 531 7.05 21.09 14.25
C ILE A 531 8.08 21.49 13.20
N GLU A 532 8.42 20.59 12.29
CA GLU A 532 9.42 20.84 11.23
C GLU A 532 9.00 22.01 10.33
N SER A 533 7.73 22.07 9.96
CA SER A 533 7.17 23.17 9.15
C SER A 533 6.89 24.46 9.96
N LYS A 534 7.21 24.49 11.25
CA LYS A 534 6.91 25.59 12.19
C LYS A 534 5.42 25.97 12.24
N GLN A 535 4.55 25.04 11.90
CA GLN A 535 3.08 25.23 11.92
C GLN A 535 2.44 24.81 13.23
N LEU A 536 3.19 24.18 14.12
CA LEU A 536 2.66 23.80 15.43
C LEU A 536 2.38 25.08 16.25
N LYS A 537 1.13 25.36 16.44
CA LYS A 537 0.68 26.43 17.34
C LYS A 537 0.61 25.88 18.75
N ILE A 538 1.31 26.51 19.64
CA ILE A 538 1.22 26.23 21.09
C ILE A 538 0.08 27.09 21.65
N ASP A 539 -0.94 26.44 22.18
CA ASP A 539 -2.09 27.10 22.80
C ASP A 539 -1.80 27.41 24.27
N VAL A 540 -1.09 28.51 24.48
CA VAL A 540 -0.65 28.91 25.80
C VAL A 540 -1.83 29.36 26.66
N LYS A 541 -2.13 28.57 27.71
CA LYS A 541 -3.18 28.84 28.70
C LYS A 541 -2.64 28.68 30.11
N PRO A 542 -3.18 29.44 31.08
CA PRO A 542 -2.88 29.19 32.49
C PRO A 542 -3.55 27.86 32.93
N PHE A 543 -2.76 26.95 33.45
CA PHE A 543 -3.28 25.68 34.00
C PHE A 543 -2.53 25.25 35.25
N ASN A 544 -3.17 24.39 36.02
CA ASN A 544 -2.55 23.81 37.23
C ASN A 544 -1.69 22.60 36.83
N CYS A 545 -0.37 22.78 36.88
CA CYS A 545 0.59 21.75 36.53
C CYS A 545 0.41 20.46 37.34
N ARG A 546 0.13 20.58 38.64
CA ARG A 546 -0.06 19.42 39.53
C ARG A 546 -1.30 18.60 39.14
N GLN A 547 -2.38 19.28 38.76
CA GLN A 547 -3.59 18.60 38.28
C GLN A 547 -3.34 17.82 36.99
N VAL A 548 -2.59 18.39 36.05
CA VAL A 548 -2.24 17.71 34.79
C VAL A 548 -1.42 16.45 35.07
N VAL A 549 -0.42 16.55 35.92
CA VAL A 549 0.39 15.37 36.34
C VAL A 549 -0.49 14.31 36.99
N SER A 550 -1.34 14.71 37.96
CA SER A 550 -2.23 13.79 38.65
C SER A 550 -3.22 13.12 37.71
N PHE A 551 -3.78 13.88 36.78
CA PHE A 551 -4.69 13.37 35.76
C PHE A 551 -4.00 12.32 34.85
N VAL A 552 -2.79 12.61 34.40
CA VAL A 552 -2.04 11.65 33.57
C VAL A 552 -1.77 10.38 34.38
N ILE A 553 -1.28 10.50 35.61
CA ILE A 553 -0.99 9.33 36.46
C ILE A 553 -2.24 8.49 36.69
N SER A 554 -3.39 9.12 36.99
CA SER A 554 -4.65 8.40 37.24
C SER A 554 -5.08 7.54 36.04
N ASN A 555 -4.82 7.97 34.82
CA ASN A 555 -5.10 7.19 33.62
C ASN A 555 -4.22 5.94 33.50
N TYR A 556 -3.04 5.95 34.10
CA TYR A 556 -2.12 4.82 34.05
C TYR A 556 -2.25 3.87 35.26
N LEU A 557 -2.94 4.26 36.33
CA LEU A 557 -3.11 3.42 37.51
C LEU A 557 -3.67 2.02 37.23
N PRO A 558 -4.69 1.85 36.35
CA PRO A 558 -5.20 0.51 36.05
C PRO A 558 -4.15 -0.37 35.33
N LEU A 559 -3.31 0.25 34.50
CA LEU A 559 -2.26 -0.44 33.74
C LEU A 559 -1.11 -0.86 34.68
N ILE A 560 -0.75 0.04 35.58
CA ILE A 560 0.30 -0.15 36.58
C ILE A 560 -0.10 -1.26 37.54
N ALA A 561 -1.34 -1.23 38.07
CA ALA A 561 -1.89 -2.27 38.90
C ALA A 561 -1.89 -3.65 38.22
N LYS A 562 -2.22 -3.69 36.95
CA LYS A 562 -2.21 -4.95 36.18
C LYS A 562 -0.81 -5.53 35.99
N LYS A 563 0.23 -4.68 36.00
CA LYS A 563 1.64 -5.08 35.85
C LYS A 563 2.38 -5.29 37.17
N ASP A 564 1.68 -5.14 38.28
CA ASP A 564 2.25 -5.22 39.64
C ASP A 564 3.43 -4.27 39.84
N LEU A 565 3.32 -3.06 39.29
CA LEU A 565 4.33 -2.02 39.42
C LEU A 565 3.93 -1.00 40.46
N ALA A 566 4.92 -0.43 41.14
CA ALA A 566 4.71 0.71 42.02
C ALA A 566 5.05 2.01 41.30
N ILE A 567 4.18 3.01 41.41
CA ILE A 567 4.45 4.36 40.92
C ILE A 567 4.59 5.32 42.09
N TYR A 568 5.64 6.09 42.06
CA TYR A 568 5.88 7.16 43.05
C TYR A 568 5.88 8.48 42.32
N CYS A 569 5.00 9.38 42.71
CA CYS A 569 4.94 10.73 42.17
C CYS A 569 5.43 11.72 43.20
N PHE A 570 6.55 12.34 42.92
CA PHE A 570 7.06 13.43 43.74
C PHE A 570 7.09 14.71 42.88
N ILE A 571 6.43 15.75 43.38
CA ILE A 571 6.42 17.07 42.78
C ILE A 571 7.04 18.03 43.80
N GLU A 572 8.17 18.60 43.45
CA GLU A 572 8.87 19.55 44.31
C GLU A 572 7.95 20.72 44.74
N PRO A 573 8.09 21.21 45.95
CA PRO A 573 7.29 22.33 46.44
C PRO A 573 7.40 23.61 45.63
N ASP A 574 8.55 23.82 45.01
CA ASP A 574 8.89 25.01 44.21
C ASP A 574 8.22 25.03 42.84
N VAL A 575 7.60 23.92 42.39
CA VAL A 575 6.84 23.89 41.15
C VAL A 575 5.61 24.79 41.27
N PRO A 576 5.48 25.84 40.42
CA PRO A 576 4.34 26.76 40.49
C PRO A 576 3.01 26.01 40.28
N LYS A 577 2.00 26.41 41.09
CA LYS A 577 0.65 25.83 40.94
C LYS A 577 0.04 26.12 39.57
N ILE A 578 0.22 27.33 39.07
CA ILE A 578 -0.28 27.80 37.77
C ILE A 578 0.92 28.08 36.88
N VAL A 579 0.94 27.49 35.70
CA VAL A 579 1.93 27.73 34.65
C VAL A 579 1.20 28.13 33.37
N ASN A 580 1.82 29.02 32.60
CA ASN A 580 1.32 29.42 31.29
C ASN A 580 2.03 28.58 30.21
N ASN A 581 1.34 27.60 29.73
CA ASN A 581 1.82 26.76 28.62
C ASN A 581 0.61 26.03 27.99
N ASP A 582 0.85 25.16 27.05
CA ASP A 582 -0.16 24.28 26.48
C ASP A 582 -0.34 23.02 27.34
N PRO A 583 -1.46 22.91 28.08
CA PRO A 583 -1.68 21.77 28.98
C PRO A 583 -1.75 20.44 28.22
N VAL A 584 -2.24 20.45 26.97
CA VAL A 584 -2.37 19.24 26.15
C VAL A 584 -0.98 18.73 25.74
N ARG A 585 -0.09 19.63 25.38
CA ARG A 585 1.30 19.26 25.01
C ARG A 585 2.10 18.81 26.21
N VAL A 586 1.92 19.45 27.35
CA VAL A 586 2.53 18.99 28.61
C VAL A 586 2.03 17.61 28.98
N GLN A 587 0.72 17.37 28.89
CA GLN A 587 0.13 16.05 29.12
C GLN A 587 0.69 15.00 28.15
N GLN A 588 0.83 15.36 26.87
CA GLN A 588 1.39 14.49 25.83
C GLN A 588 2.83 14.07 26.17
N VAL A 589 3.65 15.01 26.60
CA VAL A 589 5.04 14.73 27.01
C VAL A 589 5.09 13.76 28.18
N ILE A 590 4.32 14.04 29.23
CA ILE A 590 4.30 13.20 30.44
C ILE A 590 3.77 11.79 30.11
N SER A 591 2.68 11.72 29.33
CA SER A 591 2.11 10.45 28.88
C SER A 591 3.09 9.65 28.04
N ASN A 592 3.86 10.28 27.17
CA ASN A 592 4.88 9.61 26.36
C ASN A 592 6.02 9.07 27.22
N LEU A 593 6.45 9.81 28.23
CA LEU A 593 7.48 9.34 29.16
C LEU A 593 7.00 8.18 30.03
N LEU A 594 5.74 8.20 30.48
CA LEU A 594 5.15 7.12 31.27
C LEU A 594 4.85 5.85 30.46
N ASN A 595 4.66 6.00 29.16
CA ASN A 595 4.39 4.86 28.26
C ASN A 595 5.65 4.07 27.90
N ASN A 596 6.81 4.71 27.93
CA ASN A 596 8.10 4.08 27.68
C ASN A 596 8.60 3.32 28.91
#